data_d5eb3bf913b0a5230bdc1f7dec910b2d
#
_entry.id   d5eb3bf913b0a5230bdc1f7dec910b2d
#
_cell.length_a   1.000
_cell.length_b   1.000
_cell.length_c   1.000
_cell.angle_alpha   90.00
_cell.angle_beta   90.00
_cell.angle_gamma   90.00
#
_symmetry.space_group_name_H-M   'P 1'
#
loop_
_entity.id
_entity.type
_entity.pdbx_description
1 polymer ?
#
loop_
_entity_poly.entity_id
_entity_poly.type
_entity_poly.pdbx_seq_one_letter_code
_entity_poly.pdbx_strand_id
1 'polypeptide(L)'
;MCDWTRTAELDREIEAHVTERKSIITPFTLLGYCSKASLQLKCARSWMQDAIPVRPQPLWNGAIYQHERVRIVYLSADFRRHATAYPMARLLELHDRTRFEVLGVSFGVDDGSDMRSRLIKSFDQFHAVRLEPDHAVAKLLTAREVDIAVDLMGHTQDARPDIFAHRPAPIQMSYLGYPGTTGAEFMDYVIGDAIVLPFDQQEFFSEKIVQLPDCFMVNDSTRPISAQTISRAQAGLPEHGFVFCCFNQSYKISRPMFRIWMRLLARIEGSVLWLSQLNSRAVQNLRNEAMACGIDPERLVFAPWTATQADHLARHRLADLFLDTLPYNAHTTAGDALWAGLPLVTCRGESFPGRVGASLLNAIGLPELVASSLDEYEALILKLATDPSFLQSIRRKLEQNRLSYPLFDTDRFRRHIEAAYLTAWDIWQRGETPRSFRVGLAR
;
A
#
# COMPACT_ATOMS: atom_id res chain seq x y z
N MET A 1 16.02 -5.97 10.78
CA MET A 1 15.17 -5.23 11.73
C MET A 1 15.98 -4.08 12.33
N CYS A 2 16.17 -3.04 11.54
CA CYS A 2 17.02 -1.87 11.87
C CYS A 2 18.45 -2.22 12.34
N ASP A 3 18.96 -3.36 11.90
CA ASP A 3 20.36 -3.72 12.01
C ASP A 3 21.02 -3.42 10.67
N TRP A 4 21.80 -2.37 10.62
CA TRP A 4 22.39 -1.88 9.39
C TRP A 4 23.89 -2.14 9.30
N THR A 5 24.43 -3.00 10.16
CA THR A 5 25.88 -3.30 10.24
C THR A 5 26.42 -3.89 8.94
N ARG A 6 25.61 -4.70 8.24
CA ARG A 6 25.98 -5.39 7.00
C ARG A 6 25.23 -4.90 5.75
N THR A 7 24.53 -3.76 5.81
CA THR A 7 23.64 -3.32 4.72
C THR A 7 24.38 -3.26 3.36
N ALA A 8 25.54 -2.62 3.29
CA ALA A 8 26.29 -2.49 2.03
C ALA A 8 26.81 -3.82 1.46
N GLU A 9 27.06 -4.82 2.31
CA GLU A 9 27.41 -6.18 1.90
C GLU A 9 26.19 -6.91 1.36
N LEU A 10 25.10 -6.89 2.14
CA LEU A 10 23.83 -7.52 1.76
C LEU A 10 23.24 -6.95 0.47
N ASP A 11 23.29 -5.64 0.26
CA ASP A 11 22.80 -5.01 -0.97
C ASP A 11 23.53 -5.55 -2.20
N ARG A 12 24.86 -5.73 -2.11
CA ARG A 12 25.67 -6.30 -3.19
C ARG A 12 25.39 -7.79 -3.42
N GLU A 13 25.26 -8.57 -2.33
CA GLU A 13 24.92 -9.98 -2.41
C GLU A 13 23.53 -10.21 -3.02
N ILE A 14 22.53 -9.43 -2.58
CA ILE A 14 21.16 -9.49 -3.11
C ILE A 14 21.16 -9.15 -4.59
N GLU A 15 21.82 -8.04 -5.00
CA GLU A 15 21.89 -7.62 -6.41
C GLU A 15 22.53 -8.69 -7.28
N ALA A 16 23.65 -9.28 -6.83
CA ALA A 16 24.37 -10.33 -7.56
C ALA A 16 23.47 -11.58 -7.73
N HIS A 17 22.93 -12.09 -6.64
CA HIS A 17 22.13 -13.32 -6.66
C HIS A 17 20.81 -13.17 -7.43
N VAL A 18 20.11 -12.04 -7.27
CA VAL A 18 18.90 -11.77 -8.05
C VAL A 18 19.24 -11.64 -9.54
N THR A 19 20.39 -11.04 -9.88
CA THR A 19 20.85 -10.96 -11.28
C THR A 19 21.14 -12.35 -11.86
N GLU A 20 21.65 -13.27 -11.06
CA GLU A 20 21.89 -14.68 -11.40
C GLU A 20 20.61 -15.54 -11.35
N ARG A 21 19.42 -14.94 -11.15
CA ARG A 21 18.12 -15.60 -11.04
C ARG A 21 18.00 -16.59 -9.88
N LYS A 22 18.63 -16.29 -8.76
CA LYS A 22 18.50 -17.06 -7.52
C LYS A 22 17.42 -16.45 -6.65
N SER A 23 16.44 -17.25 -6.22
CA SER A 23 15.32 -16.81 -5.36
C SER A 23 15.70 -16.79 -3.88
N ILE A 24 16.70 -15.98 -3.53
CA ILE A 24 17.22 -15.87 -2.16
C ILE A 24 16.43 -14.90 -1.27
N ILE A 25 15.61 -14.07 -1.87
CA ILE A 25 14.81 -13.05 -1.20
C ILE A 25 13.42 -12.99 -1.83
N THR A 26 12.38 -12.86 -1.01
CA THR A 26 11.02 -12.69 -1.55
C THR A 26 10.87 -11.35 -2.25
N PRO A 27 10.04 -11.24 -3.32
CA PRO A 27 9.82 -9.97 -4.00
C PRO A 27 9.33 -8.87 -3.06
N PHE A 28 8.44 -9.19 -2.11
CA PHE A 28 7.96 -8.23 -1.12
C PHE A 28 9.09 -7.70 -0.22
N THR A 29 9.97 -8.57 0.25
CA THR A 29 11.10 -8.17 1.09
C THR A 29 12.05 -7.27 0.31
N LEU A 30 12.32 -7.59 -0.97
CA LEU A 30 13.21 -6.79 -1.83
C LEU A 30 12.74 -5.33 -1.97
N LEU A 31 11.44 -5.05 -1.98
CA LEU A 31 10.91 -3.68 -2.07
C LEU A 31 11.41 -2.76 -0.94
N GLY A 32 11.70 -3.33 0.23
CA GLY A 32 12.24 -2.58 1.38
C GLY A 32 13.74 -2.29 1.30
N TYR A 33 14.47 -2.95 0.38
CA TYR A 33 15.92 -2.83 0.24
C TYR A 33 16.35 -2.18 -1.07
N CYS A 34 15.59 -2.32 -2.15
CA CYS A 34 16.02 -1.94 -3.49
C CYS A 34 14.96 -1.14 -4.24
N SER A 35 15.34 0.06 -4.72
CA SER A 35 14.50 0.92 -5.57
C SER A 35 14.62 0.62 -7.08
N LYS A 36 15.56 -0.26 -7.50
CA LYS A 36 15.80 -0.58 -8.92
C LYS A 36 14.65 -1.43 -9.47
N ALA A 37 13.76 -0.84 -10.27
CA ALA A 37 12.60 -1.53 -10.84
C ALA A 37 12.98 -2.76 -11.69
N SER A 38 14.10 -2.69 -12.45
CA SER A 38 14.61 -3.83 -13.21
C SER A 38 15.00 -5.02 -12.35
N LEU A 39 15.54 -4.79 -11.14
CA LEU A 39 15.90 -5.84 -10.20
C LEU A 39 14.65 -6.42 -9.53
N GLN A 40 13.66 -5.58 -9.23
CA GLN A 40 12.36 -6.01 -8.69
C GLN A 40 11.65 -6.96 -9.67
N LEU A 41 11.64 -6.62 -10.98
CA LEU A 41 11.09 -7.51 -12.02
C LEU A 41 11.84 -8.85 -12.10
N LYS A 42 13.19 -8.82 -12.10
CA LYS A 42 13.99 -10.05 -12.13
C LYS A 42 13.69 -10.94 -10.93
N CYS A 43 13.63 -10.36 -9.73
CA CYS A 43 13.30 -11.09 -8.51
C CYS A 43 11.90 -11.71 -8.59
N ALA A 44 10.90 -10.94 -8.99
CA ALA A 44 9.52 -11.42 -9.11
C ALA A 44 9.39 -12.57 -10.13
N ARG A 45 10.04 -12.47 -11.30
CA ARG A 45 10.05 -13.52 -12.32
C ARG A 45 10.72 -14.80 -11.82
N SER A 46 11.90 -14.69 -11.19
CA SER A 46 12.59 -15.87 -10.65
C SER A 46 11.77 -16.54 -9.58
N TRP A 47 11.22 -15.74 -8.64
CA TRP A 47 10.35 -16.24 -7.57
C TRP A 47 9.11 -16.97 -8.13
N MET A 48 8.45 -16.37 -9.12
CA MET A 48 7.26 -16.96 -9.74
C MET A 48 7.59 -18.26 -10.51
N GLN A 49 8.74 -18.30 -11.20
CA GLN A 49 9.20 -19.48 -11.90
C GLN A 49 9.51 -20.64 -10.93
N ASP A 50 10.07 -20.35 -9.76
CA ASP A 50 10.35 -21.37 -8.75
C ASP A 50 9.06 -21.84 -8.04
N ALA A 51 8.13 -20.92 -7.78
CA ALA A 51 6.85 -21.24 -7.17
C ALA A 51 5.94 -22.05 -8.10
N ILE A 52 5.94 -21.73 -9.40
CA ILE A 52 5.09 -22.38 -10.43
C ILE A 52 5.97 -22.80 -11.61
N PRO A 53 6.79 -23.85 -11.43
CA PRO A 53 7.76 -24.28 -12.45
C PRO A 53 7.10 -24.81 -13.73
N VAL A 54 5.87 -25.33 -13.61
CA VAL A 54 5.06 -25.79 -14.73
C VAL A 54 3.70 -25.12 -14.66
N ARG A 55 3.43 -24.25 -15.63
CA ARG A 55 2.14 -23.58 -15.72
C ARG A 55 1.03 -24.60 -15.99
N PRO A 56 -0.03 -24.66 -15.16
CA PRO A 56 -1.16 -25.55 -15.39
C PRO A 56 -1.93 -25.16 -16.65
N GLN A 57 -2.72 -26.12 -17.18
CA GLN A 57 -3.63 -25.82 -18.27
C GLN A 57 -4.71 -24.83 -17.82
N PRO A 58 -5.03 -23.81 -18.63
CA PRO A 58 -6.10 -22.86 -18.32
C PRO A 58 -7.44 -23.57 -18.11
N LEU A 59 -8.15 -23.19 -17.06
CA LEU A 59 -9.51 -23.68 -16.82
C LEU A 59 -10.55 -22.90 -17.63
N TRP A 60 -10.32 -21.60 -17.83
CA TRP A 60 -11.13 -20.82 -18.75
C TRP A 60 -10.79 -21.24 -20.19
N ASN A 61 -11.79 -21.63 -20.96
CA ASN A 61 -11.68 -22.27 -22.27
C ASN A 61 -11.86 -21.29 -23.45
N GLY A 62 -11.81 -19.98 -23.21
CA GLY A 62 -12.06 -18.96 -24.23
C GLY A 62 -13.53 -18.56 -24.40
N ALA A 63 -14.44 -19.11 -23.58
CA ALA A 63 -15.86 -18.75 -23.64
C ALA A 63 -16.09 -17.27 -23.31
N ILE A 64 -16.95 -16.62 -24.10
CA ILE A 64 -17.47 -15.28 -23.81
C ILE A 64 -18.77 -15.49 -23.03
N TYR A 65 -18.74 -15.09 -21.77
CA TYR A 65 -19.93 -15.15 -20.93
C TYR A 65 -20.90 -14.03 -21.30
N GLN A 66 -22.19 -14.33 -21.31
CA GLN A 66 -23.26 -13.37 -21.62
C GLN A 66 -24.03 -13.04 -20.34
N HIS A 67 -23.45 -12.16 -19.54
CA HIS A 67 -24.07 -11.70 -18.31
C HIS A 67 -24.68 -10.30 -18.50
N GLU A 68 -25.76 -10.02 -17.81
CA GLU A 68 -26.32 -8.66 -17.71
C GLU A 68 -25.38 -7.73 -16.93
N ARG A 69 -24.59 -8.30 -15.99
CA ARG A 69 -23.64 -7.58 -15.14
C ARG A 69 -22.28 -8.25 -15.22
N VAL A 70 -21.22 -7.44 -15.27
CA VAL A 70 -19.84 -7.94 -15.25
C VAL A 70 -19.56 -8.56 -13.86
N ARG A 71 -19.12 -9.82 -13.83
CA ARG A 71 -18.78 -10.55 -12.59
C ARG A 71 -17.34 -10.30 -12.20
N ILE A 72 -17.15 -9.56 -11.10
CA ILE A 72 -15.83 -9.27 -10.55
C ILE A 72 -15.64 -10.10 -9.29
N VAL A 73 -14.51 -10.78 -9.16
CA VAL A 73 -14.13 -11.43 -7.92
C VAL A 73 -12.89 -10.76 -7.32
N TYR A 74 -12.95 -10.43 -6.05
CA TYR A 74 -11.78 -10.01 -5.27
C TYR A 74 -11.26 -11.18 -4.44
N LEU A 75 -9.97 -11.48 -4.57
CA LEU A 75 -9.32 -12.58 -3.87
C LEU A 75 -8.32 -12.03 -2.84
N SER A 76 -8.45 -12.47 -1.57
CA SER A 76 -7.54 -12.02 -0.51
C SER A 76 -7.49 -12.99 0.68
N ALA A 77 -6.31 -13.04 1.33
CA ALA A 77 -6.17 -13.57 2.70
C ALA A 77 -6.60 -12.54 3.77
N ASP A 78 -6.75 -11.28 3.39
CA ASP A 78 -6.83 -10.15 4.31
C ASP A 78 -8.25 -9.57 4.48
N PHE A 79 -9.28 -10.31 4.13
CA PHE A 79 -10.67 -9.94 4.45
C PHE A 79 -10.97 -10.12 5.95
N ARG A 80 -10.25 -9.38 6.77
CA ARG A 80 -10.24 -9.39 8.24
C ARG A 80 -9.75 -8.03 8.76
N ARG A 81 -9.47 -7.88 10.06
CA ARG A 81 -8.76 -6.69 10.56
C ARG A 81 -7.35 -6.62 9.98
N HIS A 82 -7.21 -5.93 8.87
CA HIS A 82 -5.95 -5.79 8.14
C HIS A 82 -5.82 -4.44 7.43
N ALA A 83 -4.58 -4.00 7.20
CA ALA A 83 -4.27 -2.73 6.53
C ALA A 83 -4.89 -2.60 5.13
N THR A 84 -5.06 -3.69 4.39
CA THR A 84 -5.72 -3.71 3.08
C THR A 84 -7.25 -3.62 3.21
N ALA A 85 -7.83 -4.23 4.24
CA ALA A 85 -9.28 -4.30 4.43
C ALA A 85 -9.90 -2.93 4.79
N TYR A 86 -9.25 -2.17 5.68
CA TYR A 86 -9.77 -0.89 6.14
C TYR A 86 -10.04 0.12 5.01
N PRO A 87 -9.14 0.35 4.06
CA PRO A 87 -9.41 1.26 2.96
C PRO A 87 -10.40 0.71 1.93
N MET A 88 -10.47 -0.63 1.76
CA MET A 88 -11.31 -1.28 0.75
C MET A 88 -12.79 -1.38 1.12
N ALA A 89 -13.13 -1.41 2.42
CA ALA A 89 -14.47 -1.77 2.87
C ALA A 89 -15.56 -0.90 2.21
N ARG A 90 -15.38 0.42 2.20
CA ARG A 90 -16.37 1.32 1.59
C ARG A 90 -16.47 1.20 0.08
N LEU A 91 -15.37 0.91 -0.62
CA LEU A 91 -15.40 0.65 -2.06
C LEU A 91 -16.29 -0.56 -2.37
N LEU A 92 -16.09 -1.66 -1.64
CA LEU A 92 -16.86 -2.90 -1.83
C LEU A 92 -18.36 -2.69 -1.57
N GLU A 93 -18.72 -1.83 -0.61
CA GLU A 93 -20.12 -1.45 -0.35
C GLU A 93 -20.73 -0.61 -1.47
N LEU A 94 -19.93 0.25 -2.12
CA LEU A 94 -20.39 1.25 -3.08
C LEU A 94 -20.49 0.75 -4.52
N HIS A 95 -19.92 -0.41 -4.87
CA HIS A 95 -19.99 -0.90 -6.25
C HIS A 95 -21.40 -0.84 -6.83
N ASP A 96 -21.50 -0.39 -8.08
CA ASP A 96 -22.77 -0.29 -8.81
C ASP A 96 -23.32 -1.68 -9.15
N ARG A 97 -24.23 -2.16 -8.31
CA ARG A 97 -24.85 -3.49 -8.45
C ARG A 97 -25.79 -3.61 -9.64
N THR A 98 -26.08 -2.53 -10.33
CA THR A 98 -26.82 -2.60 -11.61
C THR A 98 -25.94 -3.03 -12.77
N ARG A 99 -24.61 -2.83 -12.65
CA ARG A 99 -23.59 -3.11 -13.67
C ARG A 99 -22.66 -4.25 -13.30
N PHE A 100 -22.47 -4.49 -12.01
CA PHE A 100 -21.50 -5.47 -11.49
C PHE A 100 -22.15 -6.44 -10.52
N GLU A 101 -21.77 -7.70 -10.63
CA GLU A 101 -21.91 -8.71 -9.58
C GLU A 101 -20.53 -8.88 -8.92
N VAL A 102 -20.45 -8.65 -7.60
CA VAL A 102 -19.17 -8.58 -6.87
C VAL A 102 -19.04 -9.73 -5.91
N LEU A 103 -18.07 -10.60 -6.16
CA LEU A 103 -17.79 -11.79 -5.37
C LEU A 103 -16.55 -11.56 -4.49
N GLY A 104 -16.56 -12.12 -3.29
CA GLY A 104 -15.39 -12.18 -2.40
C GLY A 104 -14.92 -13.62 -2.23
N VAL A 105 -13.61 -13.86 -2.43
CA VAL A 105 -12.98 -15.14 -2.14
C VAL A 105 -11.91 -14.93 -1.09
N SER A 106 -12.17 -15.45 0.11
CA SER A 106 -11.30 -15.33 1.28
C SER A 106 -10.58 -16.63 1.56
N PHE A 107 -9.27 -16.60 1.50
CA PHE A 107 -8.44 -17.74 1.86
C PHE A 107 -7.60 -17.52 3.13
N GLY A 108 -7.82 -16.40 3.82
CA GLY A 108 -7.21 -16.13 5.12
C GLY A 108 -7.99 -16.65 6.32
N VAL A 109 -7.48 -16.32 7.49
CA VAL A 109 -8.10 -16.68 8.77
C VAL A 109 -9.38 -15.88 8.98
N ASP A 110 -10.40 -16.54 9.50
CA ASP A 110 -11.56 -15.84 10.08
C ASP A 110 -11.19 -15.37 11.50
N ASP A 111 -11.09 -14.07 11.68
CA ASP A 111 -10.74 -13.44 12.95
C ASP A 111 -11.97 -13.07 13.79
N GLY A 112 -13.19 -13.40 13.31
CA GLY A 112 -14.44 -13.09 13.98
C GLY A 112 -14.73 -11.60 14.17
N SER A 113 -14.00 -10.72 13.47
CA SER A 113 -14.08 -9.29 13.68
C SER A 113 -15.30 -8.65 13.02
N ASP A 114 -15.67 -7.47 13.53
CA ASP A 114 -16.65 -6.58 12.94
C ASP A 114 -16.27 -6.14 11.51
N MET A 115 -14.96 -5.94 11.25
CA MET A 115 -14.46 -5.65 9.89
C MET A 115 -14.72 -6.82 8.94
N ARG A 116 -14.45 -8.08 9.35
CA ARG A 116 -14.76 -9.24 8.53
C ARG A 116 -16.26 -9.35 8.27
N SER A 117 -17.08 -9.14 9.30
CA SER A 117 -18.54 -9.16 9.16
C SER A 117 -19.05 -8.07 8.21
N ARG A 118 -18.45 -6.88 8.25
CA ARG A 118 -18.73 -5.78 7.32
C ARG A 118 -18.39 -6.15 5.89
N LEU A 119 -17.20 -6.73 5.67
CA LEU A 119 -16.73 -7.15 4.35
C LEU A 119 -17.62 -8.26 3.75
N ILE A 120 -17.98 -9.29 4.54
CA ILE A 120 -18.88 -10.35 4.07
C ILE A 120 -20.18 -9.76 3.53
N LYS A 121 -20.77 -8.79 4.23
CA LYS A 121 -22.04 -8.14 3.85
C LYS A 121 -21.91 -7.24 2.61
N SER A 122 -20.68 -6.84 2.24
CA SER A 122 -20.43 -5.96 1.09
C SER A 122 -20.33 -6.70 -0.25
N PHE A 123 -20.33 -8.03 -0.26
CA PHE A 123 -20.30 -8.85 -1.47
C PHE A 123 -21.70 -9.42 -1.78
N ASP A 124 -21.99 -9.64 -3.07
CA ASP A 124 -23.17 -10.38 -3.49
C ASP A 124 -23.05 -11.86 -3.11
N GLN A 125 -21.84 -12.41 -3.22
CA GLN A 125 -21.48 -13.76 -2.78
C GLN A 125 -20.12 -13.73 -2.10
N PHE A 126 -19.97 -14.48 -1.00
CA PHE A 126 -18.71 -14.59 -0.27
C PHE A 126 -18.34 -16.06 -0.05
N HIS A 127 -17.12 -16.43 -0.44
CA HIS A 127 -16.63 -17.80 -0.35
C HIS A 127 -15.38 -17.85 0.55
N ALA A 128 -15.49 -18.55 1.69
CA ALA A 128 -14.37 -18.82 2.57
C ALA A 128 -13.71 -20.14 2.15
N VAL A 129 -12.53 -20.06 1.53
CA VAL A 129 -11.86 -21.19 0.85
C VAL A 129 -10.47 -21.51 1.43
N ARG A 130 -10.27 -21.19 2.70
CA ARG A 130 -8.95 -21.32 3.34
C ARG A 130 -8.36 -22.73 3.24
N LEU A 131 -9.19 -23.75 3.37
CA LEU A 131 -8.76 -25.15 3.37
C LEU A 131 -8.88 -25.81 1.99
N GLU A 132 -9.45 -25.11 1.02
CA GLU A 132 -9.58 -25.63 -0.33
C GLU A 132 -8.24 -25.52 -1.10
N PRO A 133 -7.85 -26.53 -1.89
CA PRO A 133 -6.67 -26.43 -2.73
C PRO A 133 -6.87 -25.42 -3.87
N ASP A 134 -5.77 -24.83 -4.38
CA ASP A 134 -5.78 -23.75 -5.38
C ASP A 134 -6.57 -24.12 -6.64
N HIS A 135 -6.40 -25.34 -7.15
CA HIS A 135 -7.16 -25.84 -8.28
C HIS A 135 -8.67 -25.91 -8.02
N ALA A 136 -9.11 -26.26 -6.80
CA ALA A 136 -10.53 -26.30 -6.48
C ALA A 136 -11.11 -24.87 -6.43
N VAL A 137 -10.35 -23.91 -5.89
CA VAL A 137 -10.73 -22.50 -5.91
C VAL A 137 -10.81 -21.97 -7.34
N ALA A 138 -9.82 -22.27 -8.19
CA ALA A 138 -9.84 -21.88 -9.60
C ALA A 138 -11.05 -22.46 -10.33
N LYS A 139 -11.40 -23.75 -10.10
CA LYS A 139 -12.64 -24.37 -10.63
C LYS A 139 -13.91 -23.68 -10.15
N LEU A 140 -13.97 -23.27 -8.88
CA LEU A 140 -15.09 -22.49 -8.35
C LEU A 140 -15.28 -21.20 -9.15
N LEU A 141 -14.19 -20.45 -9.40
CA LEU A 141 -14.24 -19.21 -10.17
C LEU A 141 -14.72 -19.42 -11.61
N THR A 142 -14.21 -20.48 -12.28
CA THR A 142 -14.65 -20.85 -13.64
C THR A 142 -16.13 -21.25 -13.65
N ALA A 143 -16.58 -22.06 -12.67
CA ALA A 143 -17.99 -22.46 -12.54
C ALA A 143 -18.94 -21.29 -12.22
N ARG A 144 -18.41 -20.23 -11.61
CA ARG A 144 -19.13 -18.97 -11.38
C ARG A 144 -19.06 -18.03 -12.58
N GLU A 145 -18.39 -18.45 -13.66
CA GLU A 145 -18.22 -17.66 -14.88
C GLU A 145 -17.72 -16.24 -14.57
N VAL A 146 -16.64 -16.15 -13.76
CA VAL A 146 -16.03 -14.87 -13.39
C VAL A 146 -15.42 -14.20 -14.62
N ASP A 147 -15.74 -12.92 -14.86
CA ASP A 147 -15.21 -12.14 -15.96
C ASP A 147 -13.86 -11.52 -15.61
N ILE A 148 -13.75 -10.96 -14.41
CA ILE A 148 -12.54 -10.26 -13.93
C ILE A 148 -12.15 -10.79 -12.55
N ALA A 149 -10.96 -11.37 -12.44
CA ALA A 149 -10.37 -11.76 -11.17
C ALA A 149 -9.33 -10.74 -10.69
N VAL A 150 -9.54 -10.18 -9.50
CA VAL A 150 -8.67 -9.15 -8.90
C VAL A 150 -7.90 -9.75 -7.74
N ASP A 151 -6.58 -9.85 -7.89
CA ASP A 151 -5.66 -10.26 -6.85
C ASP A 151 -5.31 -9.09 -5.93
N LEU A 152 -5.66 -9.19 -4.67
CA LEU A 152 -5.32 -8.20 -3.64
C LEU A 152 -4.06 -8.58 -2.84
N MET A 153 -3.31 -9.59 -3.28
CA MET A 153 -2.18 -10.12 -2.52
C MET A 153 -0.82 -9.94 -3.22
N GLY A 154 -0.72 -10.31 -4.49
CA GLY A 154 0.56 -10.36 -5.20
C GLY A 154 1.57 -11.27 -4.49
N HIS A 155 2.69 -10.68 -4.02
CA HIS A 155 3.75 -11.39 -3.27
C HIS A 155 3.72 -11.12 -1.76
N THR A 156 2.58 -10.75 -1.20
CA THR A 156 2.44 -10.60 0.25
C THR A 156 2.31 -11.97 0.94
N GLN A 157 2.38 -11.97 2.27
CA GLN A 157 2.21 -13.20 3.04
C GLN A 157 0.84 -13.85 2.76
N ASP A 158 0.80 -15.18 2.74
CA ASP A 158 -0.40 -15.99 2.46
C ASP A 158 -0.98 -15.81 1.05
N ALA A 159 -0.24 -15.21 0.10
CA ALA A 159 -0.64 -15.14 -1.30
C ALA A 159 -0.75 -16.55 -1.93
N ARG A 160 -1.70 -16.69 -2.88
CA ARG A 160 -2.00 -17.95 -3.58
C ARG A 160 -1.99 -17.77 -5.10
N PRO A 161 -0.82 -17.50 -5.71
CA PRO A 161 -0.70 -17.23 -7.15
C PRO A 161 -1.11 -18.40 -8.04
N ASP A 162 -1.04 -19.65 -7.54
CA ASP A 162 -1.48 -20.84 -8.26
C ASP A 162 -2.94 -20.79 -8.70
N ILE A 163 -3.82 -20.14 -7.94
CA ILE A 163 -5.22 -19.93 -8.33
C ILE A 163 -5.28 -19.22 -9.69
N PHE A 164 -4.48 -18.15 -9.85
CA PHE A 164 -4.44 -17.35 -11.09
C PHE A 164 -3.66 -18.06 -12.20
N ALA A 165 -2.67 -18.89 -11.86
CA ALA A 165 -1.93 -19.70 -12.86
C ALA A 165 -2.84 -20.66 -13.62
N HIS A 166 -3.90 -21.16 -12.98
CA HIS A 166 -4.94 -21.97 -13.62
C HIS A 166 -5.84 -21.16 -14.58
N ARG A 167 -5.64 -19.87 -14.72
CA ARG A 167 -6.42 -18.97 -15.59
C ARG A 167 -7.93 -19.19 -15.45
N PRO A 168 -8.54 -18.96 -14.27
CA PRO A 168 -9.97 -19.21 -14.06
C PRO A 168 -10.89 -18.16 -14.68
N ALA A 169 -10.37 -17.01 -15.10
CA ALA A 169 -11.12 -15.91 -15.66
C ALA A 169 -10.43 -15.34 -16.92
N PRO A 170 -11.20 -14.73 -17.83
CA PRO A 170 -10.67 -14.05 -19.02
C PRO A 170 -9.73 -12.90 -18.71
N ILE A 171 -9.96 -12.14 -17.62
CA ILE A 171 -9.13 -11.02 -17.19
C ILE A 171 -8.67 -11.22 -15.77
N GLN A 172 -7.36 -11.02 -15.53
CA GLN A 172 -6.74 -11.12 -14.21
C GLN A 172 -5.93 -9.86 -13.91
N MET A 173 -6.21 -9.21 -12.77
CA MET A 173 -5.62 -7.94 -12.39
C MET A 173 -4.98 -8.00 -11.01
N SER A 174 -3.81 -7.38 -10.86
CA SER A 174 -3.18 -7.13 -9.56
C SER A 174 -3.54 -5.73 -9.05
N TYR A 175 -3.97 -5.64 -7.79
CA TYR A 175 -4.36 -4.37 -7.20
C TYR A 175 -4.03 -4.30 -5.71
N LEU A 176 -3.57 -3.16 -5.26
CA LEU A 176 -3.45 -2.63 -3.90
C LEU A 176 -2.46 -3.37 -2.97
N GLY A 177 -2.58 -4.69 -2.77
CA GLY A 177 -1.86 -5.41 -1.70
C GLY A 177 -0.35 -5.44 -1.89
N TYR A 178 0.13 -5.59 -3.12
CA TYR A 178 1.54 -5.63 -3.47
C TYR A 178 1.90 -4.49 -4.44
N PRO A 179 2.73 -3.53 -4.03
CA PRO A 179 3.09 -2.37 -4.86
C PRO A 179 4.28 -2.67 -5.77
N GLY A 180 4.11 -3.59 -6.72
CA GLY A 180 5.14 -4.01 -7.66
C GLY A 180 4.58 -4.96 -8.72
N THR A 181 5.44 -5.40 -9.64
CA THR A 181 5.08 -6.43 -10.63
C THR A 181 5.05 -7.81 -9.98
N THR A 182 4.06 -8.62 -10.31
CA THR A 182 4.00 -10.02 -9.88
C THR A 182 5.04 -10.88 -10.61
N GLY A 183 5.57 -10.42 -11.75
CA GLY A 183 6.46 -11.19 -12.60
C GLY A 183 5.76 -12.34 -13.34
N ALA A 184 4.44 -12.48 -13.15
CA ALA A 184 3.63 -13.57 -13.69
C ALA A 184 3.06 -13.21 -15.07
N GLU A 185 3.26 -14.10 -16.06
CA GLU A 185 2.73 -13.92 -17.42
C GLU A 185 1.22 -14.17 -17.51
N PHE A 186 0.63 -14.77 -16.48
CA PHE A 186 -0.80 -15.04 -16.42
C PHE A 186 -1.60 -13.88 -15.80
N MET A 187 -0.94 -12.82 -15.30
CA MET A 187 -1.60 -11.58 -14.86
C MET A 187 -1.62 -10.57 -16.01
N ASP A 188 -2.80 -10.07 -16.35
CA ASP A 188 -2.96 -9.18 -17.51
C ASP A 188 -2.66 -7.73 -17.19
N TYR A 189 -3.10 -7.26 -16.02
CA TYR A 189 -3.02 -5.86 -15.65
C TYR A 189 -2.55 -5.64 -14.21
N VAL A 190 -1.89 -4.52 -14.00
CA VAL A 190 -1.61 -3.93 -12.68
C VAL A 190 -2.25 -2.55 -12.60
N ILE A 191 -2.99 -2.29 -11.52
CA ILE A 191 -3.69 -1.01 -11.32
C ILE A 191 -2.81 -0.08 -10.50
N GLY A 192 -2.57 1.12 -11.04
CA GLY A 192 -1.83 2.21 -10.42
C GLY A 192 -2.43 3.57 -10.76
N ASP A 193 -1.64 4.61 -10.64
CA ASP A 193 -1.91 5.95 -11.15
C ASP A 193 -0.66 6.50 -11.88
N ALA A 194 -0.76 7.70 -12.44
CA ALA A 194 0.33 8.29 -13.23
C ALA A 194 1.60 8.60 -12.42
N ILE A 195 1.51 8.68 -11.09
CA ILE A 195 2.65 8.96 -10.19
C ILE A 195 3.35 7.66 -9.81
N VAL A 196 2.59 6.65 -9.35
CA VAL A 196 3.19 5.38 -8.91
C VAL A 196 3.60 4.50 -10.07
N LEU A 197 2.85 4.52 -11.19
CA LEU A 197 3.08 3.71 -12.40
C LEU A 197 2.98 4.57 -13.67
N PRO A 198 3.91 5.49 -13.93
CA PRO A 198 3.98 6.16 -15.23
C PRO A 198 4.28 5.13 -16.33
N PHE A 199 3.79 5.36 -17.56
CA PHE A 199 3.90 4.38 -18.66
C PHE A 199 5.34 4.07 -19.08
N ASP A 200 6.29 4.93 -18.79
CA ASP A 200 7.72 4.66 -19.01
C ASP A 200 8.28 3.54 -18.12
N GLN A 201 7.54 3.13 -17.09
CA GLN A 201 7.86 1.98 -16.25
C GLN A 201 7.35 0.64 -16.81
N GLN A 202 6.64 0.63 -17.95
CA GLN A 202 6.05 -0.59 -18.51
C GLN A 202 7.09 -1.70 -18.75
N GLU A 203 8.30 -1.37 -19.11
CA GLU A 203 9.37 -2.35 -19.32
C GLU A 203 9.75 -3.16 -18.06
N PHE A 204 9.42 -2.63 -16.86
CA PHE A 204 9.69 -3.25 -15.57
C PHE A 204 8.48 -3.98 -14.98
N PHE A 205 7.40 -4.11 -15.75
CA PHE A 205 6.18 -4.80 -15.33
C PHE A 205 5.80 -5.88 -16.34
N SER A 206 5.51 -7.10 -15.86
CA SER A 206 4.95 -8.18 -16.69
C SER A 206 3.54 -7.85 -17.13
N GLU A 207 2.76 -7.26 -16.24
CA GLU A 207 1.40 -6.83 -16.43
C GLU A 207 1.32 -5.53 -17.25
N LYS A 208 0.22 -5.28 -17.93
CA LYS A 208 -0.06 -3.99 -18.56
C LYS A 208 -0.53 -2.98 -17.51
N ILE A 209 -0.03 -1.77 -17.60
CA ILE A 209 -0.31 -0.71 -16.63
C ILE A 209 -1.68 -0.09 -16.90
N VAL A 210 -2.53 -0.08 -15.88
CA VAL A 210 -3.79 0.69 -15.84
C VAL A 210 -3.59 1.89 -14.91
N GLN A 211 -3.73 3.10 -15.46
CA GLN A 211 -3.62 4.34 -14.69
C GLN A 211 -5.00 4.89 -14.32
N LEU A 212 -5.31 4.91 -13.02
CA LEU A 212 -6.45 5.65 -12.49
C LEU A 212 -6.17 7.17 -12.53
N PRO A 213 -7.21 8.03 -12.63
CA PRO A 213 -7.02 9.48 -12.83
C PRO A 213 -6.33 10.20 -11.66
N ASP A 214 -6.74 9.93 -10.43
CA ASP A 214 -6.33 10.72 -9.26
C ASP A 214 -5.30 9.99 -8.39
N CYS A 215 -5.65 8.83 -7.88
CA CYS A 215 -4.83 8.01 -7.00
C CYS A 215 -5.21 6.54 -7.17
N PHE A 216 -4.24 5.65 -7.08
CA PHE A 216 -4.51 4.21 -7.11
C PHE A 216 -5.02 3.68 -5.77
N MET A 217 -4.70 4.37 -4.68
CA MET A 217 -5.00 3.91 -3.33
C MET A 217 -6.40 4.37 -2.91
N VAL A 218 -7.30 3.42 -2.76
CA VAL A 218 -8.62 3.66 -2.19
C VAL A 218 -8.53 4.02 -0.71
N ASN A 219 -9.46 4.84 -0.24
CA ASN A 219 -9.64 5.14 1.18
C ASN A 219 -11.12 5.07 1.55
N ASP A 220 -11.41 4.56 2.74
CA ASP A 220 -12.76 4.56 3.31
C ASP A 220 -13.01 5.88 4.04
N SER A 221 -13.87 6.73 3.47
CA SER A 221 -14.26 8.02 4.04
C SER A 221 -15.23 7.91 5.23
N THR A 222 -15.65 6.70 5.61
CA THR A 222 -16.56 6.48 6.75
C THR A 222 -15.84 5.99 8.01
N ARG A 223 -14.50 5.87 7.97
CA ARG A 223 -13.73 5.40 9.14
C ARG A 223 -13.87 6.37 10.31
N PRO A 224 -14.38 5.92 11.47
CA PRO A 224 -14.52 6.79 12.63
C PRO A 224 -13.15 7.13 13.23
N ILE A 225 -13.02 8.35 13.74
CA ILE A 225 -11.90 8.78 14.57
C ILE A 225 -12.44 8.96 15.99
N SER A 226 -11.87 8.29 16.99
CA SER A 226 -12.32 8.37 18.37
C SER A 226 -12.36 9.82 18.85
N ALA A 227 -13.44 10.19 19.52
CA ALA A 227 -13.55 11.48 20.20
C ALA A 227 -12.66 11.54 21.45
N GLN A 228 -12.38 10.38 22.06
CA GLN A 228 -11.46 10.28 23.19
C GLN A 228 -10.03 10.35 22.67
N THR A 229 -9.25 11.27 23.19
CA THR A 229 -7.83 11.40 22.90
C THR A 229 -7.09 11.33 24.22
N ILE A 230 -6.11 10.43 24.34
CA ILE A 230 -5.17 10.42 25.45
C ILE A 230 -4.31 11.70 25.41
N SER A 231 -3.81 12.14 26.56
CA SER A 231 -2.87 13.26 26.59
C SER A 231 -1.48 12.86 26.07
N ARG A 232 -0.64 13.84 25.70
CA ARG A 232 0.77 13.59 25.38
C ARG A 232 1.47 12.85 26.52
N ALA A 233 1.27 13.27 27.77
CA ALA A 233 1.85 12.61 28.94
C ALA A 233 1.45 11.12 29.05
N GLN A 234 0.18 10.79 28.82
CA GLN A 234 -0.29 9.39 28.80
C GLN A 234 0.30 8.58 27.63
N ALA A 235 0.67 9.22 26.53
CA ALA A 235 1.36 8.61 25.40
C ALA A 235 2.89 8.52 25.58
N GLY A 236 3.45 8.99 26.70
CA GLY A 236 4.89 9.09 26.95
C GLY A 236 5.57 10.19 26.13
N LEU A 237 4.80 11.17 25.64
CA LEU A 237 5.31 12.28 24.85
C LEU A 237 5.52 13.52 25.74
N PRO A 238 6.47 14.40 25.39
CA PRO A 238 6.65 15.67 26.12
C PRO A 238 5.40 16.55 25.98
N GLU A 239 5.06 17.24 27.06
CA GLU A 239 3.96 18.22 27.06
C GLU A 239 4.21 19.34 26.04
N HIS A 240 5.44 19.82 26.02
CA HIS A 240 5.95 20.82 25.09
C HIS A 240 7.05 20.21 24.21
N GLY A 241 7.22 20.73 23.02
CA GLY A 241 8.18 20.22 22.05
C GLY A 241 7.51 19.66 20.79
N PHE A 242 8.31 19.51 19.74
CA PHE A 242 7.85 19.03 18.44
C PHE A 242 7.83 17.50 18.40
N VAL A 243 6.70 16.92 18.04
CA VAL A 243 6.52 15.47 17.95
C VAL A 243 6.53 15.05 16.48
N PHE A 244 7.65 14.54 16.03
CA PHE A 244 7.73 13.79 14.77
C PHE A 244 7.11 12.42 14.94
N CYS A 245 6.41 11.92 13.91
CA CYS A 245 5.71 10.65 13.95
C CYS A 245 6.10 9.79 12.74
N CYS A 246 6.36 8.49 12.96
CA CYS A 246 6.46 7.49 11.90
C CYS A 246 5.92 6.15 12.38
N PHE A 247 4.71 5.79 11.97
CA PHE A 247 4.08 4.52 12.35
C PHE A 247 4.29 3.41 11.33
N ASN A 248 5.31 3.55 10.48
CA ASN A 248 5.69 2.50 9.54
C ASN A 248 6.34 1.31 10.27
N GLN A 249 6.22 0.14 9.65
CA GLN A 249 6.92 -1.07 10.08
C GLN A 249 8.45 -0.89 9.98
N SER A 250 9.20 -1.54 10.86
CA SER A 250 10.66 -1.39 10.98
C SER A 250 11.43 -1.71 9.69
N TYR A 251 10.93 -2.58 8.81
CA TYR A 251 11.58 -2.91 7.55
C TYR A 251 11.60 -1.74 6.56
N LYS A 252 10.72 -0.75 6.74
CA LYS A 252 10.68 0.47 5.90
C LYS A 252 11.66 1.54 6.37
N ILE A 253 12.15 1.44 7.60
CA ILE A 253 13.08 2.43 8.17
C ILE A 253 14.49 2.08 7.70
N SER A 254 14.98 2.80 6.70
CA SER A 254 16.36 2.66 6.22
C SER A 254 17.34 3.53 7.03
N ARG A 255 18.62 3.13 7.06
CA ARG A 255 19.66 3.90 7.79
C ARG A 255 19.80 5.34 7.31
N PRO A 256 19.78 5.65 5.99
CA PRO A 256 19.83 7.04 5.53
C PRO A 256 18.66 7.88 6.08
N MET A 257 17.43 7.36 6.05
CA MET A 257 16.25 8.05 6.58
C MET A 257 16.39 8.28 8.10
N PHE A 258 16.78 7.24 8.84
CA PHE A 258 16.95 7.36 10.29
C PHE A 258 18.01 8.38 10.68
N ARG A 259 19.13 8.45 9.96
CA ARG A 259 20.17 9.46 10.19
C ARG A 259 19.70 10.88 9.92
N ILE A 260 18.85 11.10 8.93
CA ILE A 260 18.19 12.40 8.71
C ILE A 260 17.34 12.76 9.94
N TRP A 261 16.55 11.83 10.43
CA TRP A 261 15.71 12.06 11.61
C TRP A 261 16.56 12.37 12.85
N MET A 262 17.71 11.74 13.03
CA MET A 262 18.63 12.08 14.13
C MET A 262 19.19 13.49 13.99
N ARG A 263 19.54 13.94 12.77
CA ARG A 263 19.95 15.34 12.55
C ARG A 263 18.84 16.34 12.84
N LEU A 264 17.59 16.02 12.52
CA LEU A 264 16.43 16.84 12.85
C LEU A 264 16.25 16.92 14.37
N LEU A 265 16.33 15.80 15.09
CA LEU A 265 16.27 15.81 16.55
C LEU A 265 17.40 16.65 17.17
N ALA A 266 18.62 16.59 16.62
CA ALA A 266 19.75 17.39 17.10
C ALA A 266 19.50 18.91 16.94
N ARG A 267 18.81 19.32 15.86
CA ARG A 267 18.57 20.74 15.52
C ARG A 267 17.33 21.33 16.19
N ILE A 268 16.39 20.49 16.64
CA ILE A 268 15.11 20.93 17.21
C ILE A 268 15.06 20.47 18.67
N GLU A 269 15.38 21.39 19.55
CA GLU A 269 15.43 21.14 21.00
C GLU A 269 14.08 20.65 21.52
N GLY A 270 14.09 19.71 22.46
CA GLY A 270 12.87 19.15 23.08
C GLY A 270 11.99 18.33 22.13
N SER A 271 12.38 18.13 20.85
CA SER A 271 11.63 17.28 19.93
C SER A 271 11.85 15.80 20.21
N VAL A 272 10.86 14.98 19.85
CA VAL A 272 10.91 13.52 19.94
C VAL A 272 10.49 12.88 18.62
N LEU A 273 10.95 11.63 18.40
CA LEU A 273 10.48 10.79 17.29
C LEU A 273 9.57 9.69 17.86
N TRP A 274 8.29 9.76 17.51
CA TRP A 274 7.26 8.83 17.94
C TRP A 274 7.05 7.74 16.89
N LEU A 275 7.48 6.54 17.23
CA LEU A 275 7.45 5.37 16.35
C LEU A 275 6.34 4.41 16.78
N SER A 276 5.85 3.56 15.86
CA SER A 276 4.98 2.44 16.24
C SER A 276 5.72 1.47 17.15
N GLN A 277 4.99 0.70 17.94
CA GLN A 277 5.58 -0.40 18.70
C GLN A 277 6.27 -1.38 17.76
N LEU A 278 7.54 -1.64 18.02
CA LEU A 278 8.38 -2.57 17.29
C LEU A 278 8.78 -3.75 18.20
N ASN A 279 9.36 -4.80 17.60
CA ASN A 279 9.98 -5.85 18.41
C ASN A 279 11.19 -5.29 19.18
N SER A 280 11.54 -5.94 20.31
CA SER A 280 12.58 -5.48 21.22
C SER A 280 13.94 -5.29 20.55
N ARG A 281 14.30 -6.14 19.58
CA ARG A 281 15.56 -6.05 18.84
C ARG A 281 15.63 -4.82 17.95
N ALA A 282 14.53 -4.50 17.25
CA ALA A 282 14.47 -3.28 16.45
C ALA A 282 14.54 -2.03 17.30
N VAL A 283 13.85 -2.01 18.45
CA VAL A 283 13.93 -0.92 19.44
C VAL A 283 15.36 -0.71 19.90
N GLN A 284 16.05 -1.80 20.29
CA GLN A 284 17.44 -1.71 20.76
C GLN A 284 18.38 -1.19 19.67
N ASN A 285 18.25 -1.70 18.44
CA ASN A 285 19.09 -1.26 17.31
C ASN A 285 18.88 0.22 16.99
N LEU A 286 17.64 0.72 17.00
CA LEU A 286 17.33 2.14 16.79
C LEU A 286 17.90 3.01 17.92
N ARG A 287 17.78 2.60 19.18
CA ARG A 287 18.38 3.31 20.32
C ARG A 287 19.91 3.36 20.25
N ASN A 288 20.55 2.25 19.87
CA ASN A 288 21.99 2.20 19.67
C ASN A 288 22.47 3.13 18.54
N GLU A 289 21.75 3.16 17.41
CA GLU A 289 22.10 4.08 16.30
C GLU A 289 21.82 5.55 16.68
N ALA A 290 20.79 5.84 17.48
CA ALA A 290 20.54 7.17 18.02
C ALA A 290 21.71 7.64 18.91
N MET A 291 22.16 6.81 19.85
CA MET A 291 23.35 7.09 20.68
C MET A 291 24.60 7.30 19.82
N ALA A 292 24.80 6.49 18.78
CA ALA A 292 25.91 6.65 17.85
C ALA A 292 25.86 7.97 17.06
N CYS A 293 24.65 8.55 16.90
CA CYS A 293 24.44 9.87 16.34
C CYS A 293 24.47 11.02 17.36
N GLY A 294 24.76 10.73 18.64
CA GLY A 294 24.79 11.73 19.70
C GLY A 294 23.41 12.17 20.22
N ILE A 295 22.37 11.36 19.96
CA ILE A 295 21.00 11.62 20.38
C ILE A 295 20.66 10.75 21.58
N ASP A 296 20.04 11.36 22.61
CA ASP A 296 19.49 10.64 23.74
C ASP A 296 18.45 9.61 23.24
N PRO A 297 18.63 8.30 23.49
CA PRO A 297 17.74 7.26 23.05
C PRO A 297 16.32 7.36 23.62
N GLU A 298 16.12 8.08 24.73
CA GLU A 298 14.77 8.34 25.29
C GLU A 298 13.95 9.34 24.45
N ARG A 299 14.57 10.05 23.51
CA ARG A 299 13.86 10.85 22.49
C ARG A 299 13.21 9.98 21.39
N LEU A 300 13.46 8.67 21.40
CA LEU A 300 12.73 7.70 20.60
C LEU A 300 11.59 7.10 21.45
N VAL A 301 10.39 7.58 21.25
CA VAL A 301 9.18 7.11 21.96
C VAL A 301 8.47 6.06 21.10
N PHE A 302 8.05 4.95 21.74
CA PHE A 302 7.38 3.85 21.03
C PHE A 302 5.92 3.75 21.45
N ALA A 303 5.01 3.95 20.50
CA ALA A 303 3.58 3.94 20.72
C ALA A 303 3.05 2.50 20.87
N PRO A 304 2.36 2.14 21.94
CA PRO A 304 1.75 0.84 22.09
C PRO A 304 0.63 0.61 21.05
N TRP A 305 0.25 -0.65 20.87
CA TRP A 305 -0.94 -1.01 20.08
C TRP A 305 -2.19 -0.40 20.70
N THR A 306 -3.09 0.09 19.86
CA THR A 306 -4.41 0.57 20.29
C THR A 306 -5.45 -0.53 20.15
N ALA A 307 -6.50 -0.47 20.98
CA ALA A 307 -7.56 -1.47 20.96
C ALA A 307 -8.39 -1.42 19.67
N THR A 308 -8.60 -0.21 19.14
CA THR A 308 -9.42 0.01 17.95
C THR A 308 -8.70 0.83 16.89
N GLN A 309 -9.16 0.74 15.64
CA GLN A 309 -8.69 1.59 14.55
C GLN A 309 -9.05 3.07 14.80
N ALA A 310 -10.20 3.33 15.43
CA ALA A 310 -10.62 4.69 15.77
C ALA A 310 -9.65 5.37 16.75
N ASP A 311 -9.14 4.62 17.74
CA ASP A 311 -8.14 5.13 18.70
C ASP A 311 -6.77 5.28 18.02
N HIS A 312 -6.43 4.36 17.10
CA HIS A 312 -5.22 4.50 16.29
C HIS A 312 -5.25 5.78 15.46
N LEU A 313 -6.37 6.12 14.85
CA LEU A 313 -6.51 7.37 14.10
C LEU A 313 -6.45 8.59 15.03
N ALA A 314 -7.14 8.54 16.18
CA ALA A 314 -7.20 9.66 17.12
C ALA A 314 -5.84 10.05 17.68
N ARG A 315 -4.93 9.09 17.95
CA ARG A 315 -3.59 9.38 18.49
C ARG A 315 -2.73 10.23 17.58
N HIS A 316 -2.96 10.23 16.25
CA HIS A 316 -2.20 11.08 15.33
C HIS A 316 -2.31 12.58 15.67
N ARG A 317 -3.38 13.00 16.37
CA ARG A 317 -3.56 14.38 16.85
C ARG A 317 -2.51 14.83 17.86
N LEU A 318 -1.76 13.90 18.47
CA LEU A 318 -0.69 14.18 19.43
C LEU A 318 0.64 14.54 18.74
N ALA A 319 0.77 14.18 17.46
CA ALA A 319 1.95 14.45 16.65
C ALA A 319 1.82 15.78 15.88
N ASP A 320 2.96 16.32 15.47
CA ASP A 320 3.03 17.56 14.71
C ASP A 320 3.27 17.33 13.22
N LEU A 321 4.04 16.32 12.86
CA LEU A 321 4.39 16.00 11.48
C LEU A 321 4.71 14.50 11.33
N PHE A 322 4.15 13.86 10.29
CA PHE A 322 4.50 12.50 9.94
C PHE A 322 5.70 12.48 8.99
N LEU A 323 6.70 11.66 9.29
CA LEU A 323 7.91 11.47 8.51
C LEU A 323 7.80 10.18 7.69
N ASP A 324 7.77 10.31 6.36
CA ASP A 324 7.71 9.15 5.48
C ASP A 324 9.09 8.51 5.28
N THR A 325 9.13 7.30 4.75
CA THR A 325 10.29 6.43 4.59
C THR A 325 10.64 6.16 3.12
N LEU A 326 11.91 5.84 2.84
CA LEU A 326 12.43 5.34 1.57
C LEU A 326 13.34 4.13 1.82
N PRO A 327 13.42 3.18 0.86
CA PRO A 327 12.84 3.15 -0.48
C PRO A 327 11.35 2.77 -0.53
N TYR A 328 10.75 2.37 0.59
CA TYR A 328 9.35 1.99 0.70
C TYR A 328 8.58 3.03 1.54
N ASN A 329 7.68 3.78 0.89
CA ASN A 329 6.87 4.80 1.56
C ASN A 329 5.83 4.22 2.54
N ALA A 330 5.28 5.08 3.35
CA ALA A 330 4.01 4.85 4.05
C ALA A 330 2.88 4.75 3.01
N HIS A 331 2.06 3.72 3.12
CA HIS A 331 0.87 3.52 2.30
C HIS A 331 -0.38 3.76 3.15
N THR A 332 -0.96 2.71 3.74
CA THR A 332 -2.11 2.85 4.64
C THR A 332 -1.81 3.79 5.82
N THR A 333 -0.58 3.74 6.36
CA THR A 333 -0.16 4.62 7.46
C THR A 333 -0.10 6.10 7.06
N ALA A 334 0.21 6.40 5.79
CA ALA A 334 0.12 7.77 5.26
C ALA A 334 -1.34 8.20 5.10
N GLY A 335 -2.19 7.32 4.55
CA GLY A 335 -3.63 7.56 4.48
C GLY A 335 -4.26 7.79 5.85
N ASP A 336 -3.83 7.04 6.87
CA ASP A 336 -4.29 7.20 8.26
C ASP A 336 -3.88 8.54 8.84
N ALA A 337 -2.62 8.96 8.64
CA ALA A 337 -2.12 10.26 9.09
C ALA A 337 -2.91 11.41 8.45
N LEU A 338 -3.06 11.40 7.12
CA LEU A 338 -3.79 12.42 6.38
C LEU A 338 -5.28 12.44 6.75
N TRP A 339 -5.92 11.28 6.94
CA TRP A 339 -7.31 11.19 7.39
C TRP A 339 -7.49 11.76 8.80
N ALA A 340 -6.53 11.53 9.69
CA ALA A 340 -6.54 12.06 11.04
C ALA A 340 -6.19 13.57 11.13
N GLY A 341 -5.79 14.19 10.00
CA GLY A 341 -5.43 15.60 9.93
C GLY A 341 -3.95 15.90 10.28
N LEU A 342 -3.09 14.86 10.29
CA LEU A 342 -1.66 15.01 10.50
C LEU A 342 -0.95 15.21 9.14
N PRO A 343 -0.26 16.35 8.90
CA PRO A 343 0.54 16.54 7.71
C PRO A 343 1.66 15.51 7.60
N LEU A 344 2.01 15.14 6.37
CA LEU A 344 3.05 14.17 6.04
C LEU A 344 4.03 14.80 5.07
N VAL A 345 5.34 14.59 5.28
CA VAL A 345 6.39 14.91 4.29
C VAL A 345 6.93 13.61 3.73
N THR A 346 7.02 13.52 2.40
CA THR A 346 7.61 12.38 1.70
C THR A 346 8.75 12.81 0.81
N CYS A 347 9.66 11.88 0.51
CA CYS A 347 10.60 11.98 -0.60
C CYS A 347 10.16 11.01 -1.70
N ARG A 348 10.02 11.50 -2.93
CA ARG A 348 9.64 10.69 -4.08
C ARG A 348 10.79 9.75 -4.48
N GLY A 349 10.52 8.44 -4.46
CA GLY A 349 11.45 7.41 -4.92
C GLY A 349 11.33 7.08 -6.40
N GLU A 350 12.08 6.05 -6.82
CA GLU A 350 12.19 5.62 -8.22
C GLU A 350 11.22 4.48 -8.59
N SER A 351 10.84 3.63 -7.62
CA SER A 351 9.95 2.48 -7.83
C SER A 351 8.56 2.73 -7.25
N PHE A 352 7.60 1.89 -7.60
CA PHE A 352 6.22 2.00 -7.17
C PHE A 352 6.09 2.26 -5.65
N PRO A 353 6.64 1.42 -4.75
CA PRO A 353 6.45 1.62 -3.32
C PRO A 353 7.04 2.93 -2.78
N GLY A 354 8.05 3.48 -3.44
CA GLY A 354 8.67 4.76 -3.07
C GLY A 354 7.99 6.00 -3.65
N ARG A 355 6.91 5.83 -4.42
CA ARG A 355 6.14 6.94 -5.03
C ARG A 355 4.77 7.13 -4.40
N VAL A 356 4.36 6.21 -3.51
CA VAL A 356 3.01 6.21 -2.95
C VAL A 356 2.73 7.46 -2.12
N GLY A 357 3.67 7.90 -1.28
CA GLY A 357 3.52 9.15 -0.51
C GLY A 357 3.26 10.36 -1.42
N ALA A 358 3.98 10.45 -2.55
CA ALA A 358 3.77 11.50 -3.54
C ALA A 358 2.39 11.42 -4.19
N SER A 359 1.90 10.22 -4.53
CA SER A 359 0.56 10.03 -5.08
C SER A 359 -0.52 10.51 -4.10
N LEU A 360 -0.45 10.10 -2.84
CA LEU A 360 -1.41 10.50 -1.81
C LEU A 360 -1.42 12.02 -1.59
N LEU A 361 -0.22 12.65 -1.51
CA LEU A 361 -0.11 14.08 -1.31
C LEU A 361 -0.64 14.90 -2.49
N ASN A 362 -0.41 14.46 -3.72
CA ASN A 362 -1.03 15.09 -4.89
C ASN A 362 -2.56 14.94 -4.87
N ALA A 363 -3.06 13.75 -4.54
CA ALA A 363 -4.50 13.47 -4.49
C ALA A 363 -5.24 14.24 -3.37
N ILE A 364 -4.54 14.67 -2.30
CA ILE A 364 -5.08 15.54 -1.25
C ILE A 364 -4.77 17.03 -1.50
N GLY A 365 -4.10 17.37 -2.60
CA GLY A 365 -3.77 18.74 -2.95
C GLY A 365 -2.68 19.39 -2.11
N LEU A 366 -1.70 18.60 -1.64
CA LEU A 366 -0.53 19.04 -0.87
C LEU A 366 0.79 18.67 -1.57
N PRO A 367 0.96 18.94 -2.88
CA PRO A 367 2.17 18.57 -3.62
C PRO A 367 3.44 19.24 -3.07
N GLU A 368 3.32 20.37 -2.37
CA GLU A 368 4.42 21.08 -1.72
C GLU A 368 5.09 20.29 -0.57
N LEU A 369 4.49 19.17 -0.14
CA LEU A 369 5.07 18.28 0.87
C LEU A 369 5.81 17.08 0.25
N VAL A 370 5.99 17.09 -1.07
CA VAL A 370 6.75 16.08 -1.81
C VAL A 370 8.13 16.63 -2.15
N ALA A 371 9.17 16.08 -1.51
CA ALA A 371 10.55 16.38 -1.84
C ALA A 371 11.06 15.49 -2.99
N SER A 372 11.98 15.99 -3.79
CA SER A 372 12.63 15.28 -4.91
C SER A 372 13.98 14.65 -4.51
N SER A 373 14.54 15.05 -3.37
CA SER A 373 15.79 14.54 -2.82
C SER A 373 15.72 14.44 -1.30
N LEU A 374 16.64 13.66 -0.71
CA LEU A 374 16.74 13.56 0.76
C LEU A 374 17.16 14.88 1.42
N ASP A 375 17.92 15.71 0.72
CA ASP A 375 18.31 17.04 1.23
C ASP A 375 17.11 17.99 1.26
N GLU A 376 16.27 17.99 0.22
CA GLU A 376 15.01 18.72 0.20
C GLU A 376 14.04 18.22 1.25
N TYR A 377 13.96 16.90 1.46
CA TYR A 377 13.13 16.28 2.48
C TYR A 377 13.53 16.79 3.88
N GLU A 378 14.84 16.76 4.22
CA GLU A 378 15.36 17.28 5.48
C GLU A 378 15.08 18.79 5.66
N ALA A 379 15.34 19.57 4.61
CA ALA A 379 15.14 21.04 4.63
C ALA A 379 13.65 21.40 4.82
N LEU A 380 12.75 20.68 4.13
CA LEU A 380 11.30 20.90 4.24
C LEU A 380 10.78 20.58 5.65
N ILE A 381 11.21 19.45 6.22
CA ILE A 381 10.83 19.07 7.58
C ILE A 381 11.33 20.10 8.60
N LEU A 382 12.59 20.53 8.45
CA LEU A 382 13.14 21.55 9.32
C LEU A 382 12.34 22.86 9.25
N LYS A 383 12.00 23.30 8.04
CA LYS A 383 11.16 24.50 7.83
C LYS A 383 9.81 24.34 8.52
N LEU A 384 9.13 23.20 8.36
CA LEU A 384 7.84 22.96 9.00
C LEU A 384 7.94 22.93 10.53
N ALA A 385 9.05 22.45 11.09
CA ALA A 385 9.24 22.36 12.52
C ALA A 385 9.68 23.69 13.16
N THR A 386 10.29 24.60 12.40
CA THR A 386 10.80 25.89 12.90
C THR A 386 9.94 27.09 12.51
N ASP A 387 8.97 26.91 11.61
CA ASP A 387 8.01 27.93 11.19
C ASP A 387 6.57 27.49 11.54
N PRO A 388 6.08 27.84 12.75
CA PRO A 388 4.72 27.47 13.17
C PRO A 388 3.62 28.01 12.26
N SER A 389 3.84 29.16 11.63
CA SER A 389 2.85 29.77 10.73
C SER A 389 2.71 28.97 9.44
N PHE A 390 3.82 28.49 8.89
CA PHE A 390 3.85 27.59 7.73
C PHE A 390 3.19 26.25 8.04
N LEU A 391 3.56 25.59 9.14
CA LEU A 391 2.93 24.34 9.56
C LEU A 391 1.41 24.50 9.74
N GLN A 392 0.96 25.59 10.39
CA GLN A 392 -0.46 25.85 10.58
C GLN A 392 -1.19 26.10 9.24
N SER A 393 -0.53 26.74 8.27
CA SER A 393 -1.11 26.91 6.93
C SER A 393 -1.32 25.58 6.23
N ILE A 394 -0.37 24.64 6.34
CA ILE A 394 -0.47 23.28 5.81
C ILE A 394 -1.60 22.50 6.52
N ARG A 395 -1.67 22.57 7.85
CA ARG A 395 -2.75 21.90 8.61
C ARG A 395 -4.14 22.39 8.18
N ARG A 396 -4.32 23.70 8.03
CA ARG A 396 -5.59 24.29 7.54
C ARG A 396 -5.92 23.82 6.11
N LYS A 397 -4.92 23.80 5.24
CA LYS A 397 -5.09 23.31 3.86
C LYS A 397 -5.49 21.83 3.85
N LEU A 398 -4.85 20.98 4.65
CA LEU A 398 -5.21 19.57 4.80
C LEU A 398 -6.64 19.40 5.30
N GLU A 399 -7.05 20.16 6.33
CA GLU A 399 -8.41 20.12 6.88
C GLU A 399 -9.48 20.48 5.83
N GLN A 400 -9.24 21.53 5.05
CA GLN A 400 -10.13 21.95 3.95
C GLN A 400 -10.20 20.91 2.84
N ASN A 401 -9.04 20.36 2.44
CA ASN A 401 -8.94 19.46 1.32
C ASN A 401 -9.45 18.04 1.64
N ARG A 402 -9.40 17.62 2.91
CA ARG A 402 -9.73 16.25 3.33
C ARG A 402 -11.11 15.77 2.85
N LEU A 403 -12.10 16.66 2.77
CA LEU A 403 -13.46 16.32 2.35
C LEU A 403 -13.81 16.84 0.95
N SER A 404 -12.91 17.56 0.28
CA SER A 404 -13.16 18.18 -1.03
C SER A 404 -12.23 17.67 -2.15
N TYR A 405 -11.12 17.05 -1.79
CA TYR A 405 -10.15 16.51 -2.75
C TYR A 405 -10.33 14.99 -2.97
N PRO A 406 -9.83 14.45 -4.09
CA PRO A 406 -10.08 13.07 -4.50
C PRO A 406 -9.67 11.97 -3.52
N LEU A 407 -8.64 12.20 -2.69
CA LEU A 407 -8.01 11.12 -1.90
C LEU A 407 -9.01 10.37 -1.01
N PHE A 408 -9.99 11.06 -0.45
CA PHE A 408 -11.00 10.47 0.44
C PHE A 408 -12.40 10.45 -0.16
N ASP A 409 -12.56 10.75 -1.45
CA ASP A 409 -13.82 10.58 -2.18
C ASP A 409 -13.93 9.13 -2.68
N THR A 410 -14.43 8.24 -1.82
CA THR A 410 -14.55 6.81 -2.14
C THR A 410 -15.51 6.55 -3.30
N ASP A 411 -16.57 7.37 -3.48
CA ASP A 411 -17.49 7.17 -4.59
C ASP A 411 -16.87 7.58 -5.93
N ARG A 412 -16.10 8.66 -5.95
CA ARG A 412 -15.29 9.05 -7.13
C ARG A 412 -14.29 7.96 -7.48
N PHE A 413 -13.61 7.41 -6.48
CA PHE A 413 -12.69 6.28 -6.68
C PHE A 413 -13.41 5.07 -7.26
N ARG A 414 -14.59 4.71 -6.72
CA ARG A 414 -15.44 3.63 -7.23
C ARG A 414 -15.73 3.81 -8.72
N ARG A 415 -16.14 5.00 -9.16
CA ARG A 415 -16.38 5.27 -10.59
C ARG A 415 -15.14 5.06 -11.45
N HIS A 416 -13.96 5.44 -10.96
CA HIS A 416 -12.71 5.28 -11.71
C HIS A 416 -12.28 3.81 -11.82
N ILE A 417 -12.34 3.04 -10.74
CA ILE A 417 -11.93 1.63 -10.79
C ILE A 417 -12.93 0.79 -11.61
N GLU A 418 -14.23 1.09 -11.53
CA GLU A 418 -15.24 0.46 -12.37
C GLU A 418 -15.04 0.77 -13.85
N ALA A 419 -14.68 2.01 -14.17
CA ALA A 419 -14.31 2.38 -15.54
C ALA A 419 -13.04 1.66 -16.02
N ALA A 420 -12.08 1.39 -15.12
CA ALA A 420 -10.93 0.56 -15.44
C ALA A 420 -11.34 -0.87 -15.80
N TYR A 421 -12.21 -1.48 -15.00
CA TYR A 421 -12.73 -2.84 -15.25
C TYR A 421 -13.48 -2.92 -16.58
N LEU A 422 -14.36 -1.97 -16.84
CA LEU A 422 -15.11 -1.94 -18.11
C LEU A 422 -14.22 -1.70 -19.32
N THR A 423 -13.21 -0.84 -19.20
CA THR A 423 -12.27 -0.60 -20.31
C THR A 423 -11.47 -1.88 -20.61
N ALA A 424 -11.01 -2.60 -19.60
CA ALA A 424 -10.32 -3.87 -19.80
C ALA A 424 -11.26 -4.94 -20.38
N TRP A 425 -12.51 -4.96 -19.92
CA TRP A 425 -13.55 -5.84 -20.44
C TRP A 425 -13.87 -5.56 -21.90
N ASP A 426 -14.01 -4.30 -22.29
CA ASP A 426 -14.26 -3.87 -23.68
C ASP A 426 -13.07 -4.25 -24.60
N ILE A 427 -11.82 -4.08 -24.16
CA ILE A 427 -10.63 -4.50 -24.90
C ILE A 427 -10.70 -6.00 -25.17
N TRP A 428 -10.99 -6.78 -24.12
CA TRP A 428 -11.06 -8.23 -24.23
C TRP A 428 -12.23 -8.68 -25.15
N GLN A 429 -13.45 -8.10 -25.02
CA GLN A 429 -14.60 -8.44 -25.85
C GLN A 429 -14.37 -8.18 -27.34
N ARG A 430 -13.52 -7.22 -27.68
CA ARG A 430 -13.12 -6.95 -29.08
C ARG A 430 -12.06 -7.94 -29.58
N GLY A 431 -11.64 -8.91 -28.76
CA GLY A 431 -10.57 -9.85 -29.11
C GLY A 431 -9.19 -9.23 -29.16
N GLU A 432 -9.02 -8.02 -28.58
CA GLU A 432 -7.73 -7.34 -28.49
C GLU A 432 -6.87 -7.96 -27.35
N THR A 433 -5.56 -7.98 -27.55
CA THR A 433 -4.62 -8.35 -26.48
C THR A 433 -4.58 -7.27 -25.40
N PRO A 434 -4.31 -7.61 -24.12
CA PRO A 434 -4.13 -6.63 -23.04
C PRO A 434 -3.13 -5.54 -23.44
N ARG A 435 -3.46 -4.29 -23.20
CA ARG A 435 -2.61 -3.11 -23.44
C ARG A 435 -2.75 -2.11 -22.31
N SER A 436 -1.68 -1.34 -22.06
CA SER A 436 -1.72 -0.27 -21.06
C SER A 436 -2.71 0.83 -21.48
N PHE A 437 -3.43 1.39 -20.50
CA PHE A 437 -4.37 2.48 -20.75
C PHE A 437 -4.51 3.38 -19.52
N ARG A 438 -4.99 4.60 -19.78
CA ARG A 438 -5.42 5.54 -18.74
C ARG A 438 -6.94 5.58 -18.70
N VAL A 439 -7.49 5.51 -17.52
CA VAL A 439 -8.93 5.69 -17.29
C VAL A 439 -9.27 7.18 -17.48
N GLY A 440 -10.31 7.46 -18.26
CA GLY A 440 -10.82 8.82 -18.39
C GLY A 440 -11.43 9.32 -17.07
N LEU A 441 -11.47 10.65 -16.90
CA LEU A 441 -12.23 11.23 -15.79
C LEU A 441 -13.70 10.84 -15.95
N ALA A 442 -14.28 10.15 -14.97
CA ALA A 442 -15.71 9.90 -14.94
C ALA A 442 -16.43 11.26 -14.83
N ARG A 443 -17.29 11.53 -15.81
CA ARG A 443 -18.15 12.72 -15.82
C ARG A 443 -19.27 12.60 -14.78
#